data_b5e010169e04c56e0c4726745fa0781c
#
_entry.id   b5e010169e04c56e0c4726745fa0781c
#
_cell.length_a   1.000
_cell.length_b   1.000
_cell.length_c   1.000
_cell.angle_alpha   90.00
_cell.angle_beta   90.00
_cell.angle_gamma   90.00
#
_symmetry.space_group_name_H-M   'P 1'
#
loop_
_entity.id
_entity.type
_entity.pdbx_description
1 polymer ?
#
loop_
_entity_poly.entity_id
_entity_poly.type
_entity_poly.pdbx_seq_one_letter_code
_entity_poly.pdbx_strand_id
1 'polypeptide(L)'
;MNEIKKAALHTIDAHANTFTAISDAIWDEPELSLKEFKAAALYTDALEKLGFTVQKNLCGIETAFSGSYGSGHPVIGILGEFDALSGLSQQSGVAEAQSVTPGGNGHGCGHNLLGAGSLAAAAAVKEYLAASGKPGTVVFFGCPGEEGGAAKAYMAREGLWYGLDAALTWHPSDTNEVSTGTNNSCIQVLYKFHGVAAHAAGDPHNGRSALDAVELMNIGVQFLREHMTDDCRIHYAITDAGGVSPNVVQANASVLYMVRATKVADSVKLQKRVDAIAEGAALMAGTSYKRIFIDGTAETLPNFTLEALLHASFAETGVPQYTAEELAFASSLCRTFPPQTRAPGIGAKFDSEIAKESRAFSENMTKPMNDFLLPLYSGEGFLPGSTDVGDVSWQTPTAQALIAAWPAGVPGHSWQVVACGKTSLAHKAILCAGKTLATAAIALIDDPALLQKAREEYAGRAGSGYVCPIEPDAVPIAI
;
A
#
# COMPACT_ATOMS: atom_id res chain seq x y z
N MET A 1 26.74 -17.37 1.57
CA MET A 1 25.42 -18.07 1.67
C MET A 1 25.67 -19.53 1.98
N ASN A 2 25.03 -20.11 3.04
CA ASN A 2 25.15 -21.54 3.35
C ASN A 2 24.29 -22.38 2.40
N GLU A 3 24.56 -23.70 2.29
CA GLU A 3 23.89 -24.57 1.32
C GLU A 3 22.38 -24.71 1.56
N ILE A 4 21.94 -24.73 2.83
CA ILE A 4 20.49 -24.79 3.16
C ILE A 4 19.78 -23.53 2.70
N LYS A 5 20.36 -22.34 2.94
CA LYS A 5 19.80 -21.06 2.45
C LYS A 5 19.75 -21.03 0.90
N LYS A 6 20.80 -21.51 0.22
CA LYS A 6 20.78 -21.61 -1.24
C LYS A 6 19.67 -22.52 -1.76
N ALA A 7 19.52 -23.69 -1.16
CA ALA A 7 18.46 -24.62 -1.53
C ALA A 7 17.06 -24.03 -1.31
N ALA A 8 16.85 -23.37 -0.16
CA ALA A 8 15.60 -22.69 0.14
C ALA A 8 15.28 -21.58 -0.87
N LEU A 9 16.24 -20.75 -1.25
CA LEU A 9 16.04 -19.71 -2.29
C LEU A 9 15.83 -20.32 -3.69
N HIS A 10 16.45 -21.45 -3.98
CA HIS A 10 16.26 -22.14 -5.27
C HIS A 10 14.82 -22.67 -5.43
N THR A 11 14.08 -22.94 -4.34
CA THR A 11 12.68 -23.34 -4.43
C THR A 11 11.80 -22.26 -5.07
N ILE A 12 12.18 -20.98 -4.95
CA ILE A 12 11.49 -19.88 -5.61
C ILE A 12 11.58 -20.03 -7.14
N ASP A 13 12.78 -20.35 -7.67
CA ASP A 13 12.96 -20.57 -9.10
C ASP A 13 12.26 -21.85 -9.56
N ALA A 14 12.35 -22.92 -8.77
CA ALA A 14 11.71 -24.19 -9.07
C ALA A 14 10.18 -24.11 -9.14
N HIS A 15 9.59 -23.23 -8.35
CA HIS A 15 8.13 -22.97 -8.29
C HIS A 15 7.73 -21.63 -8.93
N ALA A 16 8.58 -21.01 -9.74
CA ALA A 16 8.34 -19.70 -10.34
C ALA A 16 6.96 -19.61 -11.02
N ASN A 17 6.60 -20.63 -11.79
CA ASN A 17 5.30 -20.69 -12.48
C ASN A 17 4.10 -20.68 -11.50
N THR A 18 4.25 -21.23 -10.30
CA THR A 18 3.17 -21.22 -9.30
C THR A 18 2.90 -19.78 -8.82
N PHE A 19 3.95 -19.05 -8.47
CA PHE A 19 3.82 -17.68 -7.95
C PHE A 19 3.36 -16.71 -9.04
N THR A 20 3.92 -16.80 -10.23
CA THR A 20 3.53 -15.96 -11.37
C THR A 20 2.09 -16.25 -11.84
N ALA A 21 1.66 -17.51 -11.86
CA ALA A 21 0.30 -17.87 -12.24
C ALA A 21 -0.76 -17.37 -11.23
N ILE A 22 -0.43 -17.33 -9.94
CA ILE A 22 -1.32 -16.72 -8.92
C ILE A 22 -1.45 -15.22 -9.19
N SER A 23 -0.32 -14.53 -9.41
CA SER A 23 -0.32 -13.11 -9.75
C SER A 23 -1.12 -12.81 -11.02
N ASP A 24 -0.94 -13.62 -12.07
CA ASP A 24 -1.63 -13.48 -13.35
C ASP A 24 -3.15 -13.70 -13.20
N ALA A 25 -3.57 -14.68 -12.38
CA ALA A 25 -4.96 -14.96 -12.12
C ALA A 25 -5.65 -13.81 -11.33
N ILE A 26 -4.92 -13.19 -10.39
CA ILE A 26 -5.40 -12.01 -9.64
C ILE A 26 -5.47 -10.80 -10.58
N TRP A 27 -4.49 -10.63 -11.45
CA TRP A 27 -4.48 -9.56 -12.46
C TRP A 27 -5.66 -9.67 -13.44
N ASP A 28 -6.03 -10.89 -13.85
CA ASP A 28 -7.14 -11.16 -14.77
C ASP A 28 -8.53 -10.87 -14.14
N GLU A 29 -8.63 -10.95 -12.81
CA GLU A 29 -9.85 -10.70 -12.05
C GLU A 29 -9.62 -9.67 -10.94
N PRO A 30 -9.41 -8.39 -11.29
CA PRO A 30 -9.06 -7.35 -10.33
C PRO A 30 -10.24 -6.99 -9.42
N GLU A 31 -10.12 -7.31 -8.13
CA GLU A 31 -11.10 -7.05 -7.09
C GLU A 31 -10.72 -5.81 -6.29
N LEU A 32 -11.70 -4.97 -5.95
CA LEU A 32 -11.49 -3.77 -5.16
C LEU A 32 -11.30 -4.09 -3.67
N SER A 33 -10.78 -3.12 -2.96
CA SER A 33 -10.48 -3.16 -1.53
C SER A 33 -11.62 -3.76 -0.70
N LEU A 34 -11.28 -4.70 0.18
CA LEU A 34 -12.18 -5.47 1.06
C LEU A 34 -13.21 -6.36 0.32
N LYS A 35 -13.02 -6.57 -0.98
CA LYS A 35 -13.85 -7.47 -1.83
C LYS A 35 -13.01 -8.48 -2.62
N GLU A 36 -11.78 -8.70 -2.19
CA GLU A 36 -10.78 -9.54 -2.85
C GLU A 36 -11.00 -11.04 -2.53
N PHE A 37 -12.24 -11.53 -2.68
CA PHE A 37 -12.62 -12.90 -2.28
C PHE A 37 -11.92 -13.99 -3.10
N LYS A 38 -11.75 -13.77 -4.41
CA LYS A 38 -11.08 -14.72 -5.30
C LYS A 38 -9.57 -14.73 -5.06
N ALA A 39 -8.97 -13.54 -4.93
CA ALA A 39 -7.56 -13.41 -4.62
C ALA A 39 -7.24 -14.07 -3.27
N ALA A 40 -8.04 -13.81 -2.22
CA ALA A 40 -7.88 -14.43 -0.91
C ALA A 40 -8.03 -15.97 -0.98
N ALA A 41 -8.96 -16.49 -1.79
CA ALA A 41 -9.12 -17.93 -2.01
C ALA A 41 -7.88 -18.54 -2.69
N LEU A 42 -7.35 -17.90 -3.75
CA LEU A 42 -6.14 -18.37 -4.44
C LEU A 42 -4.94 -18.45 -3.50
N TYR A 43 -4.73 -17.44 -2.65
CA TYR A 43 -3.64 -17.45 -1.69
C TYR A 43 -3.83 -18.48 -0.59
N THR A 44 -5.02 -18.60 -0.01
CA THR A 44 -5.29 -19.59 1.05
C THR A 44 -5.13 -21.01 0.55
N ASP A 45 -5.62 -21.32 -0.66
CA ASP A 45 -5.42 -22.62 -1.30
C ASP A 45 -3.94 -22.92 -1.58
N ALA A 46 -3.17 -21.91 -2.01
CA ALA A 46 -1.74 -22.05 -2.25
C ALA A 46 -0.97 -22.30 -0.94
N LEU A 47 -1.29 -21.57 0.12
CA LEU A 47 -0.69 -21.74 1.45
C LEU A 47 -0.97 -23.15 2.01
N GLU A 48 -2.21 -23.64 1.91
CA GLU A 48 -2.57 -25.00 2.35
C GLU A 48 -1.78 -26.07 1.57
N LYS A 49 -1.68 -25.92 0.24
CA LYS A 49 -0.88 -26.82 -0.63
C LYS A 49 0.61 -26.76 -0.29
N LEU A 50 1.11 -25.61 0.09
CA LEU A 50 2.50 -25.46 0.54
C LEU A 50 2.72 -25.95 1.99
N GLY A 51 1.68 -26.39 2.70
CA GLY A 51 1.76 -26.97 4.05
C GLY A 51 1.79 -25.94 5.18
N PHE A 52 1.28 -24.73 4.94
CA PHE A 52 1.03 -23.76 6.01
C PHE A 52 -0.27 -24.05 6.74
N THR A 53 -0.32 -23.68 8.02
CA THR A 53 -1.58 -23.63 8.78
C THR A 53 -2.27 -22.30 8.49
N VAL A 54 -3.44 -22.36 7.85
CA VAL A 54 -4.17 -21.16 7.41
C VAL A 54 -5.23 -20.76 8.43
N GLN A 55 -5.30 -19.45 8.72
CA GLN A 55 -6.36 -18.81 9.47
C GLN A 55 -7.02 -17.77 8.58
N LYS A 56 -8.34 -17.83 8.41
CA LYS A 56 -9.16 -16.92 7.60
C LYS A 56 -9.93 -15.94 8.48
N ASN A 57 -10.42 -14.85 7.89
CA ASN A 57 -11.26 -13.84 8.57
C ASN A 57 -10.55 -13.18 9.77
N LEU A 58 -9.29 -12.74 9.53
CA LEU A 58 -8.51 -12.09 10.59
C LEU A 58 -9.17 -10.78 11.02
N CYS A 59 -9.27 -10.59 12.35
CA CYS A 59 -9.84 -9.37 12.93
C CYS A 59 -11.25 -9.03 12.41
N GLY A 60 -12.01 -10.04 11.95
CA GLY A 60 -13.36 -9.85 11.40
C GLY A 60 -13.40 -9.33 9.96
N ILE A 61 -12.26 -9.28 9.25
CA ILE A 61 -12.17 -8.89 7.84
C ILE A 61 -12.22 -10.14 6.98
N GLU A 62 -13.29 -10.30 6.19
CA GLU A 62 -13.58 -11.56 5.47
C GLU A 62 -12.46 -11.98 4.50
N THR A 63 -11.82 -11.02 3.83
CA THR A 63 -10.74 -11.28 2.87
C THR A 63 -9.34 -11.28 3.48
N ALA A 64 -9.20 -11.02 4.79
CA ALA A 64 -7.94 -11.08 5.51
C ALA A 64 -7.66 -12.50 6.03
N PHE A 65 -6.42 -12.95 5.89
CA PHE A 65 -5.99 -14.28 6.31
C PHE A 65 -4.51 -14.31 6.67
N SER A 66 -4.08 -15.41 7.32
CA SER A 66 -2.66 -15.70 7.50
C SER A 66 -2.37 -17.17 7.23
N GLY A 67 -1.11 -17.44 6.86
CA GLY A 67 -0.56 -18.78 6.77
C GLY A 67 0.71 -18.88 7.62
N SER A 68 0.76 -19.76 8.59
CA SER A 68 1.90 -19.91 9.50
C SER A 68 2.61 -21.26 9.32
N TYR A 69 3.95 -21.26 9.45
CA TYR A 69 4.76 -22.45 9.48
C TYR A 69 5.92 -22.31 10.46
N GLY A 70 6.27 -23.42 11.12
CA GLY A 70 7.31 -23.47 12.14
C GLY A 70 6.77 -23.30 13.56
N SER A 71 7.64 -23.11 14.52
CA SER A 71 7.27 -22.89 15.92
C SER A 71 8.36 -22.17 16.70
N GLY A 72 7.94 -21.39 17.69
CA GLY A 72 8.85 -20.59 18.51
C GLY A 72 9.30 -19.29 17.85
N HIS A 73 10.27 -18.66 18.47
CA HIS A 73 10.82 -17.38 18.03
C HIS A 73 12.14 -17.55 17.25
N PRO A 74 12.44 -16.62 16.32
CA PRO A 74 11.64 -15.42 16.00
C PRO A 74 10.38 -15.72 15.20
N VAL A 75 9.35 -14.88 15.35
CA VAL A 75 8.14 -14.86 14.54
C VAL A 75 8.27 -13.76 13.51
N ILE A 76 8.49 -14.12 12.25
CA ILE A 76 8.70 -13.18 11.15
C ILE A 76 7.44 -13.09 10.30
N GLY A 77 6.82 -11.91 10.25
CA GLY A 77 5.70 -11.59 9.37
C GLY A 77 6.17 -11.22 7.97
N ILE A 78 5.50 -11.75 6.94
CA ILE A 78 5.65 -11.34 5.54
C ILE A 78 4.31 -10.85 5.06
N LEU A 79 4.22 -9.55 4.71
CA LEU A 79 2.96 -8.92 4.35
C LEU A 79 2.72 -9.03 2.85
N GLY A 80 1.49 -9.36 2.43
CA GLY A 80 1.09 -9.44 1.03
C GLY A 80 -0.22 -8.68 0.81
N GLU A 81 -0.22 -7.73 -0.13
CA GLU A 81 -1.37 -6.96 -0.58
C GLU A 81 -1.87 -7.54 -1.92
N PHE A 82 -3.16 -7.33 -2.26
CA PHE A 82 -3.74 -7.94 -3.46
C PHE A 82 -5.01 -7.25 -3.98
N ASP A 83 -5.34 -6.05 -3.50
CA ASP A 83 -6.46 -5.25 -3.97
C ASP A 83 -6.12 -4.47 -5.24
N ALA A 84 -7.15 -4.08 -6.00
CA ALA A 84 -7.07 -3.37 -7.26
C ALA A 84 -7.73 -1.99 -7.17
N LEU A 85 -7.49 -1.16 -8.19
CA LEU A 85 -8.04 0.17 -8.36
C LEU A 85 -9.18 0.18 -9.40
N SER A 86 -10.20 1.01 -9.17
CA SER A 86 -11.30 1.17 -10.10
C SER A 86 -10.90 1.95 -11.35
N GLY A 87 -11.54 1.65 -12.49
CA GLY A 87 -11.40 2.42 -13.73
C GLY A 87 -10.08 2.23 -14.47
N LEU A 88 -9.23 1.28 -14.07
CA LEU A 88 -7.89 1.05 -14.62
C LEU A 88 -7.77 -0.23 -15.45
N SER A 89 -8.89 -0.79 -15.94
CA SER A 89 -8.83 -1.95 -16.83
C SER A 89 -7.96 -1.69 -18.05
N GLN A 90 -7.00 -2.57 -18.32
CA GLN A 90 -5.99 -2.40 -19.36
C GLN A 90 -5.54 -3.75 -19.91
N GLN A 91 -5.20 -3.81 -21.18
CA GLN A 91 -4.59 -4.98 -21.80
C GLN A 91 -3.11 -5.09 -21.39
N SER A 92 -2.68 -6.29 -21.00
CA SER A 92 -1.28 -6.55 -20.67
C SER A 92 -0.36 -6.53 -21.89
N GLY A 93 0.86 -6.07 -21.73
CA GLY A 93 1.93 -6.14 -22.75
C GLY A 93 1.75 -5.20 -23.93
N VAL A 94 0.85 -4.21 -23.86
CA VAL A 94 0.66 -3.20 -24.90
C VAL A 94 1.03 -1.80 -24.41
N ALA A 95 1.70 -1.03 -25.25
CA ALA A 95 2.12 0.34 -24.93
C ALA A 95 1.11 1.39 -25.43
N GLU A 96 -0.16 1.09 -25.30
CA GLU A 96 -1.29 1.94 -25.68
C GLU A 96 -2.39 1.80 -24.62
N ALA A 97 -3.14 2.87 -24.33
CA ALA A 97 -4.29 2.81 -23.45
C ALA A 97 -5.42 2.00 -24.11
N GLN A 98 -5.58 0.76 -23.69
CA GLN A 98 -6.53 -0.19 -24.28
C GLN A 98 -7.23 -0.97 -23.16
N SER A 99 -8.39 -0.49 -22.77
CA SER A 99 -9.20 -1.16 -21.74
C SER A 99 -9.72 -2.52 -22.23
N VAL A 100 -9.61 -3.55 -21.38
CA VAL A 100 -10.24 -4.85 -21.62
C VAL A 100 -11.75 -4.77 -21.34
N THR A 101 -12.10 -4.12 -20.23
CA THR A 101 -13.47 -3.87 -19.81
C THR A 101 -13.67 -2.39 -19.57
N PRO A 102 -14.44 -1.66 -20.39
CA PRO A 102 -14.66 -0.23 -20.20
C PRO A 102 -15.13 0.10 -18.77
N GLY A 103 -14.41 0.99 -18.09
CA GLY A 103 -14.68 1.35 -16.69
C GLY A 103 -14.35 0.26 -15.65
N GLY A 104 -13.80 -0.88 -16.10
CA GLY A 104 -13.41 -1.98 -15.21
C GLY A 104 -12.16 -1.68 -14.37
N ASN A 105 -11.90 -2.55 -13.38
CA ASN A 105 -10.79 -2.42 -12.46
C ASN A 105 -9.45 -2.86 -13.08
N GLY A 106 -8.33 -2.50 -12.41
CA GLY A 106 -7.00 -2.94 -12.79
C GLY A 106 -5.98 -2.75 -11.67
N HIS A 107 -4.94 -3.55 -11.66
CA HIS A 107 -3.86 -3.48 -10.66
C HIS A 107 -2.88 -2.34 -10.96
N GLY A 108 -3.36 -1.09 -10.78
CA GLY A 108 -2.58 0.13 -11.04
C GLY A 108 -1.51 0.45 -10.01
N CYS A 109 -1.45 -0.30 -8.90
CA CYS A 109 -0.40 -0.25 -7.88
C CYS A 109 0.46 -1.54 -7.86
N GLY A 110 0.07 -2.57 -8.62
CA GLY A 110 0.81 -3.82 -8.73
C GLY A 110 0.66 -4.77 -7.55
N HIS A 111 -0.41 -4.67 -6.77
CA HIS A 111 -0.64 -5.54 -5.60
C HIS A 111 -0.81 -7.02 -5.98
N ASN A 112 -1.24 -7.33 -7.21
CA ASN A 112 -1.17 -8.71 -7.72
C ASN A 112 0.25 -9.29 -7.67
N LEU A 113 1.29 -8.47 -7.88
CA LEU A 113 2.70 -8.86 -7.79
C LEU A 113 3.14 -8.96 -6.33
N LEU A 114 2.73 -7.98 -5.51
CA LEU A 114 3.15 -7.83 -4.12
C LEU A 114 2.83 -9.07 -3.31
N GLY A 115 1.58 -9.52 -3.32
CA GLY A 115 1.18 -10.73 -2.61
C GLY A 115 1.90 -11.98 -3.10
N ALA A 116 2.11 -12.12 -4.42
CA ALA A 116 2.79 -13.29 -5.00
C ALA A 116 4.28 -13.35 -4.62
N GLY A 117 4.99 -12.21 -4.62
CA GLY A 117 6.39 -12.14 -4.18
C GLY A 117 6.54 -12.43 -2.67
N SER A 118 5.61 -11.93 -1.88
CA SER A 118 5.53 -12.21 -0.44
C SER A 118 5.25 -13.69 -0.16
N LEU A 119 4.36 -14.34 -0.94
CA LEU A 119 4.13 -15.78 -0.84
C LEU A 119 5.38 -16.60 -1.19
N ALA A 120 6.09 -16.20 -2.25
CA ALA A 120 7.33 -16.85 -2.64
C ALA A 120 8.39 -16.77 -1.53
N ALA A 121 8.49 -15.61 -0.85
CA ALA A 121 9.38 -15.44 0.29
C ALA A 121 9.00 -16.36 1.46
N ALA A 122 7.72 -16.37 1.84
CA ALA A 122 7.23 -17.23 2.93
C ALA A 122 7.49 -18.72 2.64
N ALA A 123 7.26 -19.16 1.40
CA ALA A 123 7.54 -20.53 0.97
C ALA A 123 9.04 -20.89 1.10
N ALA A 124 9.95 -20.01 0.69
CA ALA A 124 11.38 -20.25 0.85
C ALA A 124 11.84 -20.27 2.31
N VAL A 125 11.30 -19.38 3.16
CA VAL A 125 11.59 -19.39 4.60
C VAL A 125 11.08 -20.68 5.25
N LYS A 126 9.89 -21.14 4.86
CA LYS A 126 9.36 -22.43 5.30
C LYS A 126 10.31 -23.58 4.98
N GLU A 127 10.81 -23.66 3.72
CA GLU A 127 11.78 -24.70 3.33
C GLU A 127 13.09 -24.60 4.13
N TYR A 128 13.53 -23.36 4.40
CA TYR A 128 14.70 -23.14 5.26
C TYR A 128 14.49 -23.68 6.69
N LEU A 129 13.36 -23.38 7.32
CA LEU A 129 13.02 -23.87 8.66
C LEU A 129 12.92 -25.40 8.68
N ALA A 130 12.26 -26.00 7.69
CA ALA A 130 12.12 -27.45 7.57
C ALA A 130 13.48 -28.14 7.42
N ALA A 131 14.39 -27.61 6.61
CA ALA A 131 15.69 -28.22 6.35
C ALA A 131 16.72 -27.96 7.45
N SER A 132 16.68 -26.80 8.11
CA SER A 132 17.63 -26.42 9.15
C SER A 132 17.29 -26.99 10.53
N GLY A 133 16.00 -27.27 10.78
CA GLY A 133 15.49 -27.66 12.09
C GLY A 133 15.62 -26.57 13.16
N LYS A 134 15.89 -25.33 12.79
CA LYS A 134 15.97 -24.19 13.71
C LYS A 134 14.60 -23.82 14.26
N PRO A 135 14.52 -23.31 15.50
CA PRO A 135 13.30 -22.68 15.98
C PRO A 135 13.03 -21.39 15.20
N GLY A 136 11.76 -21.06 15.04
CA GLY A 136 11.28 -19.88 14.36
C GLY A 136 9.95 -20.13 13.69
N THR A 137 9.22 -19.06 13.42
CA THR A 137 7.93 -19.10 12.75
C THR A 137 7.93 -18.08 11.62
N VAL A 138 7.52 -18.49 10.42
CA VAL A 138 7.19 -17.58 9.34
C VAL A 138 5.67 -17.49 9.22
N VAL A 139 5.15 -16.27 9.11
CA VAL A 139 3.73 -16.02 8.91
C VAL A 139 3.55 -15.14 7.68
N PHE A 140 2.88 -15.69 6.65
CA PHE A 140 2.37 -14.87 5.55
C PHE A 140 1.06 -14.23 6.01
N PHE A 141 0.92 -12.94 5.83
CA PHE A 141 -0.32 -12.22 6.06
C PHE A 141 -0.90 -11.73 4.73
N GLY A 142 -2.11 -12.17 4.42
CA GLY A 142 -2.92 -11.59 3.36
C GLY A 142 -3.62 -10.35 3.89
N CYS A 143 -3.17 -9.20 3.39
CA CYS A 143 -3.58 -7.86 3.82
C CYS A 143 -4.44 -7.21 2.72
N PRO A 144 -5.78 -7.31 2.79
CA PRO A 144 -6.67 -6.70 1.81
C PRO A 144 -6.77 -5.19 2.01
N GLY A 145 -7.30 -4.48 1.01
CA GLY A 145 -7.79 -3.10 1.15
C GLY A 145 -6.75 -2.05 1.49
N GLU A 146 -5.56 -2.11 0.94
CA GLU A 146 -4.54 -1.04 1.14
C GLU A 146 -4.98 0.26 0.49
N GLU A 147 -5.55 0.20 -0.71
CA GLU A 147 -5.98 1.34 -1.53
C GLU A 147 -7.25 2.04 -1.00
N GLY A 148 -8.04 1.33 -0.20
CA GLY A 148 -9.25 1.89 0.38
C GLY A 148 -9.91 0.96 1.38
N GLY A 149 -9.63 1.18 2.66
CA GLY A 149 -10.14 0.35 3.75
C GLY A 149 -9.10 0.06 4.82
N ALA A 150 -7.80 0.27 4.54
CA ALA A 150 -6.68 0.22 5.49
C ALA A 150 -6.74 -0.99 6.44
N ALA A 151 -6.85 -2.21 5.89
CA ALA A 151 -7.06 -3.40 6.72
C ALA A 151 -5.94 -3.62 7.75
N LYS A 152 -4.66 -3.29 7.42
CA LYS A 152 -3.55 -3.40 8.36
C LYS A 152 -3.72 -2.48 9.57
N ALA A 153 -4.34 -1.30 9.40
CA ALA A 153 -4.66 -0.40 10.50
C ALA A 153 -5.78 -0.95 11.40
N TYR A 154 -6.82 -1.57 10.80
CA TYR A 154 -7.84 -2.30 11.58
C TYR A 154 -7.24 -3.49 12.35
N MET A 155 -6.35 -4.26 11.73
CA MET A 155 -5.62 -5.35 12.39
C MET A 155 -4.70 -4.82 13.51
N ALA A 156 -4.07 -3.65 13.32
CA ALA A 156 -3.28 -2.98 14.34
C ALA A 156 -4.13 -2.52 15.53
N ARG A 157 -5.36 -2.05 15.30
CA ARG A 157 -6.30 -1.74 16.37
C ARG A 157 -6.56 -2.95 17.28
N GLU A 158 -6.67 -4.14 16.69
CA GLU A 158 -6.84 -5.39 17.43
C GLU A 158 -5.51 -5.95 18.00
N GLY A 159 -4.38 -5.25 17.77
CA GLY A 159 -3.08 -5.62 18.33
C GLY A 159 -2.39 -6.80 17.64
N LEU A 160 -2.79 -7.16 16.42
CA LEU A 160 -2.32 -8.35 15.71
C LEU A 160 -0.79 -8.38 15.56
N TRP A 161 -0.18 -7.23 15.27
CA TRP A 161 1.23 -7.15 14.92
C TRP A 161 2.18 -7.23 16.12
N TYR A 162 1.69 -7.04 17.36
CA TYR A 162 2.51 -7.22 18.57
C TYR A 162 2.99 -8.67 18.77
N GLY A 163 2.37 -9.63 18.09
CA GLY A 163 2.79 -11.02 18.10
C GLY A 163 4.04 -11.33 17.25
N LEU A 164 4.55 -10.35 16.49
CA LEU A 164 5.69 -10.50 15.62
C LEU A 164 6.99 -9.99 16.27
N ASP A 165 8.11 -10.59 15.88
CA ASP A 165 9.44 -10.08 16.21
C ASP A 165 9.97 -9.11 15.16
N ALA A 166 9.55 -9.29 13.90
CA ALA A 166 9.77 -8.35 12.79
C ALA A 166 8.75 -8.60 11.68
N ALA A 167 8.48 -7.57 10.86
CA ALA A 167 7.70 -7.68 9.64
C ALA A 167 8.51 -7.20 8.43
N LEU A 168 8.39 -7.91 7.33
CA LEU A 168 9.02 -7.57 6.05
C LEU A 168 7.97 -7.49 4.97
N THR A 169 8.12 -6.51 4.08
CA THR A 169 7.29 -6.38 2.90
C THR A 169 8.09 -5.82 1.73
N TRP A 170 7.49 -5.77 0.58
CA TRP A 170 8.02 -5.10 -0.59
C TRP A 170 6.91 -4.37 -1.34
N HIS A 171 7.26 -3.51 -2.26
CA HIS A 171 6.29 -2.89 -3.15
C HIS A 171 6.84 -2.87 -4.58
N PRO A 172 6.05 -3.24 -5.60
CA PRO A 172 6.43 -3.05 -6.99
C PRO A 172 6.64 -1.55 -7.27
N SER A 173 7.68 -1.23 -8.03
CA SER A 173 8.11 0.14 -8.25
C SER A 173 8.73 0.30 -9.64
N ASP A 174 9.23 1.49 -9.93
CA ASP A 174 10.14 1.78 -11.05
C ASP A 174 11.61 1.76 -10.62
N THR A 175 11.92 1.54 -9.34
CA THR A 175 13.26 1.52 -8.76
C THR A 175 13.56 0.23 -8.01
N ASN A 176 14.84 -0.06 -7.77
CA ASN A 176 15.28 -1.10 -6.85
C ASN A 176 15.99 -0.44 -5.69
N GLU A 177 15.36 -0.42 -4.52
CA GLU A 177 15.86 0.25 -3.31
C GLU A 177 15.19 -0.28 -2.05
N VAL A 178 15.58 0.24 -0.90
CA VAL A 178 14.85 0.02 0.37
C VAL A 178 14.22 1.33 0.79
N SER A 179 12.92 1.28 1.08
CA SER A 179 12.17 2.44 1.56
C SER A 179 12.70 2.88 2.93
N THR A 180 12.81 4.19 3.14
CA THR A 180 13.26 4.77 4.41
C THR A 180 12.46 6.01 4.77
N GLY A 181 12.55 6.46 6.02
CA GLY A 181 11.88 7.66 6.51
C GLY A 181 10.41 7.43 6.87
N THR A 182 9.66 8.52 6.88
CA THR A 182 8.25 8.53 7.26
C THR A 182 7.36 9.03 6.13
N ASN A 183 6.05 8.86 6.27
CA ASN A 183 5.03 9.33 5.32
C ASN A 183 3.89 10.04 6.05
N ASN A 184 2.79 10.34 5.34
CA ASN A 184 1.62 10.90 5.98
C ASN A 184 0.79 9.85 6.73
N SER A 185 0.26 10.26 7.87
CA SER A 185 -0.99 9.73 8.39
C SER A 185 -2.16 10.22 7.53
N CYS A 186 -3.20 9.41 7.40
CA CYS A 186 -4.39 9.70 6.62
C CYS A 186 -5.66 9.34 7.40
N ILE A 187 -6.75 10.07 7.20
CA ILE A 187 -8.10 9.73 7.68
C ILE A 187 -9.09 9.99 6.56
N GLN A 188 -9.98 9.03 6.28
CA GLN A 188 -11.06 9.16 5.32
C GLN A 188 -12.44 9.12 5.99
N VAL A 189 -13.28 10.10 5.64
CA VAL A 189 -14.65 10.22 6.14
C VAL A 189 -15.62 10.56 5.02
N LEU A 190 -16.70 9.82 4.92
CA LEU A 190 -17.81 10.07 4.01
C LEU A 190 -18.92 10.83 4.74
N TYR A 191 -19.30 11.97 4.20
CA TYR A 191 -20.46 12.76 4.68
C TYR A 191 -21.60 12.61 3.70
N LYS A 192 -22.75 12.11 4.21
CA LYS A 192 -24.00 11.98 3.44
C LYS A 192 -25.00 13.00 3.99
N PHE A 193 -25.35 13.98 3.16
CA PHE A 193 -26.31 15.00 3.52
C PHE A 193 -27.71 14.61 3.03
N HIS A 194 -28.72 14.96 3.85
CA HIS A 194 -30.12 14.67 3.60
C HIS A 194 -30.96 15.92 3.77
N GLY A 195 -31.66 16.32 2.71
CA GLY A 195 -32.52 17.48 2.62
C GLY A 195 -33.96 17.11 2.24
N VAL A 196 -34.62 18.02 1.53
CA VAL A 196 -35.99 17.86 1.08
C VAL A 196 -36.11 18.22 -0.40
N ALA A 197 -36.60 17.32 -1.22
CA ALA A 197 -36.83 17.56 -2.64
C ALA A 197 -37.97 18.58 -2.86
N ALA A 198 -37.82 19.41 -3.88
CA ALA A 198 -38.85 20.31 -4.34
C ALA A 198 -38.66 20.64 -5.84
N HIS A 199 -39.68 21.17 -6.48
CA HIS A 199 -39.53 21.73 -7.83
C HIS A 199 -38.76 23.07 -7.74
N ALA A 200 -37.55 23.12 -8.29
CA ALA A 200 -36.64 24.23 -8.11
C ALA A 200 -37.19 25.61 -8.59
N ALA A 201 -38.09 25.62 -9.57
CA ALA A 201 -38.73 26.85 -10.04
C ALA A 201 -40.11 27.09 -9.40
N GLY A 202 -40.91 26.04 -9.18
CA GLY A 202 -42.29 26.17 -8.75
C GLY A 202 -42.46 26.27 -7.23
N ASP A 203 -41.59 25.54 -6.47
CA ASP A 203 -41.76 25.42 -5.02
C ASP A 203 -40.42 25.33 -4.26
N PRO A 204 -39.40 26.16 -4.62
CA PRO A 204 -38.08 26.06 -4.04
C PRO A 204 -38.04 26.33 -2.53
N HIS A 205 -38.96 27.15 -1.99
CA HIS A 205 -39.01 27.54 -0.57
C HIS A 205 -39.34 26.37 0.36
N ASN A 206 -39.95 25.30 -0.15
CA ASN A 206 -40.20 24.06 0.59
C ASN A 206 -39.08 23.03 0.46
N GLY A 207 -38.12 23.25 -0.45
CA GLY A 207 -36.93 22.43 -0.62
C GLY A 207 -35.82 22.72 0.42
N ARG A 208 -34.94 21.74 0.61
CA ARG A 208 -33.67 21.88 1.34
C ARG A 208 -32.63 21.08 0.58
N SER A 209 -31.66 21.77 -0.04
CA SER A 209 -30.69 21.12 -0.91
C SER A 209 -29.55 20.48 -0.12
N ALA A 210 -29.42 19.18 -0.24
CA ALA A 210 -28.27 18.43 0.28
C ALA A 210 -26.99 18.78 -0.50
N LEU A 211 -27.11 19.11 -1.79
CA LEU A 211 -25.96 19.53 -2.61
C LEU A 211 -25.43 20.90 -2.13
N ASP A 212 -26.30 21.86 -1.79
CA ASP A 212 -25.87 23.13 -1.22
C ASP A 212 -25.08 22.93 0.07
N ALA A 213 -25.47 21.95 0.91
CA ALA A 213 -24.72 21.62 2.12
C ALA A 213 -23.32 21.09 1.78
N VAL A 214 -23.19 20.23 0.75
CA VAL A 214 -21.87 19.74 0.26
C VAL A 214 -21.02 20.92 -0.23
N GLU A 215 -21.60 21.84 -1.03
CA GLU A 215 -20.88 23.02 -1.54
C GLU A 215 -20.44 23.95 -0.40
N LEU A 216 -21.31 24.22 0.57
CA LEU A 216 -20.98 25.04 1.74
C LEU A 216 -19.85 24.39 2.58
N MET A 217 -19.89 23.06 2.76
CA MET A 217 -18.81 22.32 3.41
C MET A 217 -17.49 22.46 2.64
N ASN A 218 -17.51 22.27 1.31
CA ASN A 218 -16.32 22.39 0.47
C ASN A 218 -15.72 23.79 0.54
N ILE A 219 -16.55 24.84 0.51
CA ILE A 219 -16.10 26.25 0.67
C ILE A 219 -15.54 26.48 2.07
N GLY A 220 -16.23 26.02 3.12
CA GLY A 220 -15.75 26.13 4.50
C GLY A 220 -14.38 25.51 4.71
N VAL A 221 -14.12 24.38 4.08
CA VAL A 221 -12.79 23.74 4.10
C VAL A 221 -11.73 24.58 3.37
N GLN A 222 -12.05 25.33 2.32
CA GLN A 222 -11.07 26.24 1.70
C GLN A 222 -10.60 27.33 2.70
N PHE A 223 -11.50 27.87 3.54
CA PHE A 223 -11.09 28.80 4.60
C PHE A 223 -10.27 28.12 5.70
N LEU A 224 -10.57 26.84 6.01
CA LEU A 224 -9.77 26.06 6.95
C LEU A 224 -8.31 25.91 6.50
N ARG A 225 -8.05 25.84 5.18
CA ARG A 225 -6.70 25.69 4.65
C ARG A 225 -5.75 26.81 5.04
N GLU A 226 -6.25 28.03 5.24
CA GLU A 226 -5.48 29.18 5.74
C GLU A 226 -5.01 28.99 7.19
N HIS A 227 -5.63 28.08 7.94
CA HIS A 227 -5.45 27.91 9.38
C HIS A 227 -5.03 26.48 9.75
N MET A 228 -4.37 25.75 8.86
CA MET A 228 -3.70 24.48 9.11
C MET A 228 -2.20 24.61 8.83
N THR A 229 -1.39 23.66 9.29
CA THR A 229 0.05 23.66 9.05
C THR A 229 0.36 23.28 7.58
N ASP A 230 1.50 23.75 7.07
CA ASP A 230 1.89 23.59 5.64
C ASP A 230 2.07 22.13 5.22
N ASP A 231 2.33 21.23 6.16
CA ASP A 231 2.51 19.80 5.98
C ASP A 231 1.20 19.01 5.97
N CYS A 232 0.07 19.67 6.28
CA CYS A 232 -1.26 19.07 6.18
C CYS A 232 -1.83 19.19 4.76
N ARG A 233 -2.73 18.24 4.42
CA ARG A 233 -3.52 18.28 3.18
C ARG A 233 -4.95 17.84 3.45
N ILE A 234 -5.89 18.42 2.71
CA ILE A 234 -7.28 17.98 2.70
C ILE A 234 -7.70 17.82 1.24
N HIS A 235 -8.22 16.65 0.91
CA HIS A 235 -8.76 16.33 -0.40
C HIS A 235 -10.23 15.98 -0.27
N TYR A 236 -11.01 16.15 -1.34
CA TYR A 236 -12.38 15.65 -1.37
C TYR A 236 -12.81 15.25 -2.78
N ALA A 237 -13.82 14.38 -2.82
CA ALA A 237 -14.53 14.02 -4.03
C ALA A 237 -16.04 14.01 -3.73
N ILE A 238 -16.85 14.64 -4.58
CA ILE A 238 -18.31 14.51 -4.53
C ILE A 238 -18.65 13.13 -5.08
N THR A 239 -19.20 12.25 -4.23
CA THR A 239 -19.53 10.87 -4.58
C THR A 239 -20.98 10.71 -5.05
N ASP A 240 -21.85 11.65 -4.68
CA ASP A 240 -23.23 11.77 -5.15
C ASP A 240 -23.63 13.24 -5.16
N ALA A 241 -24.04 13.76 -6.33
CA ALA A 241 -24.52 15.14 -6.50
C ALA A 241 -26.05 15.23 -6.41
N GLY A 242 -26.76 14.18 -6.08
CA GLY A 242 -28.23 14.16 -5.97
C GLY A 242 -28.97 14.07 -7.31
N GLY A 243 -28.31 13.58 -8.35
CA GLY A 243 -28.85 13.41 -9.70
C GLY A 243 -28.40 14.48 -10.70
N VAL A 244 -28.92 14.39 -11.94
CA VAL A 244 -28.50 15.21 -13.09
C VAL A 244 -29.51 16.29 -13.50
N SER A 245 -30.65 16.39 -12.80
CA SER A 245 -31.75 17.29 -13.18
C SER A 245 -31.68 18.60 -12.39
N PRO A 246 -31.29 19.74 -12.99
CA PRO A 246 -31.09 21.01 -12.28
C PRO A 246 -32.38 21.66 -11.81
N ASN A 247 -33.53 21.19 -12.29
CA ASN A 247 -34.86 21.66 -11.88
C ASN A 247 -35.45 20.91 -10.67
N VAL A 248 -34.65 20.08 -10.01
CA VAL A 248 -34.99 19.37 -8.77
C VAL A 248 -34.07 19.84 -7.67
N VAL A 249 -34.63 20.23 -6.51
CA VAL A 249 -33.82 20.45 -5.28
C VAL A 249 -33.33 19.08 -4.78
N GLN A 250 -32.04 18.90 -4.63
CA GLN A 250 -31.43 17.61 -4.34
C GLN A 250 -31.68 17.20 -2.89
N ALA A 251 -32.43 16.12 -2.67
CA ALA A 251 -32.73 15.60 -1.34
C ALA A 251 -31.55 14.84 -0.71
N ASN A 252 -30.64 14.33 -1.52
CA ASN A 252 -29.45 13.59 -1.07
C ASN A 252 -28.24 14.06 -1.84
N ALA A 253 -27.09 14.17 -1.15
CA ALA A 253 -25.77 14.36 -1.74
C ALA A 253 -24.72 13.82 -0.80
N SER A 254 -23.57 13.44 -1.34
CA SER A 254 -22.47 12.93 -0.51
C SER A 254 -21.09 13.36 -1.02
N VAL A 255 -20.18 13.54 -0.07
CA VAL A 255 -18.78 13.91 -0.32
C VAL A 255 -17.86 13.11 0.57
N LEU A 256 -16.82 12.52 -0.05
CA LEU A 256 -15.75 11.80 0.63
C LEU A 256 -14.58 12.78 0.86
N TYR A 257 -14.13 12.86 2.09
CA TYR A 257 -12.97 13.66 2.48
C TYR A 257 -11.80 12.77 2.90
N MET A 258 -10.61 13.21 2.53
CA MET A 258 -9.35 12.63 2.98
C MET A 258 -8.49 13.73 3.62
N VAL A 259 -8.15 13.56 4.88
CA VAL A 259 -7.29 14.45 5.66
C VAL A 259 -5.93 13.79 5.86
N ARG A 260 -4.85 14.51 5.60
CA ARG A 260 -3.48 14.04 5.77
C ARG A 260 -2.70 14.99 6.67
N ALA A 261 -1.85 14.44 7.52
CA ALA A 261 -0.84 15.15 8.29
C ALA A 261 0.38 14.25 8.51
N THR A 262 1.47 14.80 9.01
CA THR A 262 2.70 14.03 9.28
C THR A 262 2.60 13.12 10.51
N LYS A 263 1.56 13.30 11.34
CA LYS A 263 1.30 12.50 12.55
C LYS A 263 -0.19 12.23 12.72
N VAL A 264 -0.53 11.03 13.21
CA VAL A 264 -1.93 10.65 13.51
C VAL A 264 -2.62 11.68 14.40
N ALA A 265 -1.94 12.14 15.45
CA ALA A 265 -2.52 13.11 16.39
C ALA A 265 -2.97 14.41 15.70
N ASP A 266 -2.27 14.84 14.66
CA ASP A 266 -2.59 16.06 13.91
C ASP A 266 -3.65 15.81 12.85
N SER A 267 -3.64 14.62 12.20
CA SER A 267 -4.74 14.17 11.33
C SER A 267 -6.06 14.14 12.09
N VAL A 268 -6.09 13.57 13.30
CA VAL A 268 -7.29 13.52 14.17
C VAL A 268 -7.77 14.92 14.58
N LYS A 269 -6.86 15.82 14.93
CA LYS A 269 -7.22 17.21 15.26
C LYS A 269 -7.81 17.95 14.06
N LEU A 270 -7.20 17.78 12.88
CA LEU A 270 -7.65 18.43 11.66
C LEU A 270 -8.99 17.84 11.21
N GLN A 271 -9.18 16.52 11.31
CA GLN A 271 -10.45 15.85 11.00
C GLN A 271 -11.61 16.40 11.83
N LYS A 272 -11.43 16.64 13.14
CA LYS A 272 -12.46 17.25 13.98
C LYS A 272 -12.88 18.65 13.52
N ARG A 273 -11.96 19.41 12.92
CA ARG A 273 -12.28 20.73 12.35
C ARG A 273 -13.09 20.58 11.05
N VAL A 274 -12.81 19.57 10.23
CA VAL A 274 -13.61 19.23 9.05
C VAL A 274 -15.02 18.78 9.46
N ASP A 275 -15.13 17.95 10.53
CA ASP A 275 -16.43 17.52 11.09
C ASP A 275 -17.29 18.70 11.52
N ALA A 276 -16.69 19.70 12.21
CA ALA A 276 -17.39 20.90 12.63
C ALA A 276 -17.87 21.78 11.44
N ILE A 277 -17.12 21.79 10.34
CA ILE A 277 -17.54 22.48 9.11
C ILE A 277 -18.75 21.76 8.49
N ALA A 278 -18.75 20.40 8.48
CA ALA A 278 -19.89 19.63 7.98
C ALA A 278 -21.18 19.92 8.79
N GLU A 279 -21.06 20.00 10.11
CA GLU A 279 -22.18 20.38 11.00
C GLU A 279 -22.69 21.79 10.68
N GLY A 280 -21.77 22.76 10.54
CA GLY A 280 -22.13 24.14 10.17
C GLY A 280 -22.80 24.22 8.79
N ALA A 281 -22.32 23.46 7.81
CA ALA A 281 -22.90 23.41 6.46
C ALA A 281 -24.32 22.81 6.48
N ALA A 282 -24.53 21.75 7.24
CA ALA A 282 -25.86 21.16 7.41
C ALA A 282 -26.84 22.14 8.03
N LEU A 283 -26.41 22.87 9.08
CA LEU A 283 -27.22 23.88 9.75
C LEU A 283 -27.59 25.05 8.80
N MET A 284 -26.62 25.56 8.04
CA MET A 284 -26.85 26.65 7.06
C MET A 284 -27.82 26.26 5.96
N ALA A 285 -27.72 25.02 5.43
CA ALA A 285 -28.60 24.52 4.38
C ALA A 285 -29.96 24.01 4.90
N GLY A 286 -30.17 23.94 6.22
CA GLY A 286 -31.37 23.34 6.83
C GLY A 286 -31.51 21.85 6.54
N THR A 287 -30.41 21.13 6.44
CA THR A 287 -30.33 19.69 6.16
C THR A 287 -29.86 18.92 7.40
N SER A 288 -29.96 17.60 7.35
CA SER A 288 -29.25 16.70 8.26
C SER A 288 -28.07 16.04 7.55
N TYR A 289 -27.16 15.43 8.32
CA TYR A 289 -26.09 14.63 7.72
C TYR A 289 -25.75 13.40 8.54
N LYS A 290 -25.17 12.40 7.87
CA LYS A 290 -24.55 11.22 8.47
C LYS A 290 -23.06 11.24 8.17
N ARG A 291 -22.24 11.20 9.24
CA ARG A 291 -20.80 10.99 9.16
C ARG A 291 -20.50 9.49 9.18
N ILE A 292 -19.69 9.01 8.23
CA ILE A 292 -19.27 7.61 8.15
C ILE A 292 -17.75 7.62 8.08
N PHE A 293 -17.10 7.11 9.13
CA PHE A 293 -15.67 6.86 9.11
C PHE A 293 -15.39 5.71 8.15
N ILE A 294 -14.45 5.88 7.23
CA ILE A 294 -14.07 4.86 6.24
C ILE A 294 -12.81 4.14 6.72
N ASP A 295 -11.71 4.86 6.81
CA ASP A 295 -10.43 4.32 7.22
C ASP A 295 -9.49 5.40 7.79
N GLY A 296 -8.33 4.96 8.24
CA GLY A 296 -7.22 5.81 8.62
C GLY A 296 -5.93 5.00 8.69
N THR A 297 -4.81 5.66 8.42
CA THR A 297 -3.47 5.06 8.47
C THR A 297 -2.52 5.90 9.30
N ALA A 298 -1.62 5.26 10.03
CA ALA A 298 -0.54 5.93 10.73
C ALA A 298 0.63 6.24 9.79
N GLU A 299 1.42 7.24 10.15
CA GLU A 299 2.71 7.46 9.52
C GLU A 299 3.67 6.30 9.81
N THR A 300 4.59 6.04 8.87
CA THR A 300 5.58 4.95 9.03
C THR A 300 6.62 5.30 10.09
N LEU A 301 6.95 4.33 10.94
CA LEU A 301 8.08 4.36 11.87
C LEU A 301 9.25 3.58 11.25
N PRO A 302 10.33 4.23 10.78
CA PRO A 302 11.44 3.54 10.12
C PRO A 302 12.25 2.71 11.10
N ASN A 303 12.86 1.61 10.61
CA ASN A 303 13.83 0.80 11.34
C ASN A 303 15.10 0.62 10.51
N PHE A 304 16.10 1.46 10.75
CA PHE A 304 17.33 1.51 9.95
C PHE A 304 18.16 0.23 10.05
N THR A 305 18.04 -0.52 11.13
CA THR A 305 18.67 -1.84 11.28
C THR A 305 18.08 -2.84 10.27
N LEU A 306 16.75 -2.88 10.15
CA LEU A 306 16.09 -3.75 9.17
C LEU A 306 16.25 -3.25 7.73
N GLU A 307 16.26 -1.93 7.50
CA GLU A 307 16.55 -1.34 6.20
C GLU A 307 17.94 -1.76 5.70
N ALA A 308 18.96 -1.69 6.56
CA ALA A 308 20.32 -2.12 6.22
C ALA A 308 20.39 -3.63 5.93
N LEU A 309 19.70 -4.45 6.72
CA LEU A 309 19.59 -5.88 6.46
C LEU A 309 18.92 -6.17 5.12
N LEU A 310 17.82 -5.51 4.85
CA LEU A 310 17.04 -5.72 3.62
C LEU A 310 17.85 -5.28 2.39
N HIS A 311 18.57 -4.15 2.47
CA HIS A 311 19.46 -3.71 1.40
C HIS A 311 20.62 -4.69 1.16
N ALA A 312 21.27 -5.19 2.21
CA ALA A 312 22.32 -6.20 2.10
C ALA A 312 21.77 -7.51 1.48
N SER A 313 20.56 -7.90 1.86
CA SER A 313 19.86 -9.06 1.28
C SER A 313 19.53 -8.87 -0.19
N PHE A 314 19.11 -7.67 -0.58
CA PHE A 314 18.86 -7.30 -1.97
C PHE A 314 20.16 -7.32 -2.80
N ALA A 315 21.25 -6.77 -2.26
CA ALA A 315 22.58 -6.86 -2.90
C ALA A 315 23.08 -8.29 -3.06
N GLU A 316 22.79 -9.18 -2.07
CA GLU A 316 23.17 -10.60 -2.14
C GLU A 316 22.39 -11.36 -3.21
N THR A 317 21.11 -11.06 -3.42
CA THR A 317 20.24 -11.75 -4.39
C THR A 317 20.29 -11.14 -5.78
N GLY A 318 20.66 -9.87 -5.89
CA GLY A 318 20.72 -9.10 -7.12
C GLY A 318 19.37 -8.56 -7.57
N VAL A 319 19.41 -7.62 -8.50
CA VAL A 319 18.25 -6.96 -9.10
C VAL A 319 17.79 -7.69 -10.38
N PRO A 320 16.52 -7.50 -10.81
CA PRO A 320 16.05 -8.08 -12.06
C PRO A 320 16.90 -7.65 -13.26
N GLN A 321 17.18 -8.59 -14.17
CA GLN A 321 17.88 -8.35 -15.42
C GLN A 321 16.92 -8.52 -16.59
N TYR A 322 17.00 -7.64 -17.57
CA TYR A 322 16.01 -7.53 -18.64
C TYR A 322 16.58 -7.92 -20.01
N THR A 323 15.77 -8.58 -20.82
CA THR A 323 16.10 -8.93 -22.20
C THR A 323 15.93 -7.72 -23.13
N ALA A 324 16.46 -7.82 -24.35
CA ALA A 324 16.31 -6.78 -25.37
C ALA A 324 14.82 -6.52 -25.71
N GLU A 325 13.99 -7.56 -25.73
CA GLU A 325 12.55 -7.47 -26.01
C GLU A 325 11.81 -6.74 -24.89
N GLU A 326 12.13 -7.06 -23.61
CA GLU A 326 11.59 -6.37 -22.44
C GLU A 326 11.98 -4.88 -22.44
N LEU A 327 13.23 -4.56 -22.74
CA LEU A 327 13.68 -3.17 -22.85
C LEU A 327 13.02 -2.42 -24.02
N ALA A 328 12.72 -3.10 -25.12
CA ALA A 328 11.99 -2.53 -26.26
C ALA A 328 10.53 -2.19 -25.86
N PHE A 329 9.84 -3.09 -25.16
CA PHE A 329 8.50 -2.83 -24.59
C PHE A 329 8.53 -1.67 -23.59
N ALA A 330 9.45 -1.70 -22.63
CA ALA A 330 9.66 -0.64 -21.67
C ALA A 330 9.90 0.73 -22.35
N SER A 331 10.76 0.77 -23.39
CA SER A 331 11.00 1.98 -24.19
C SER A 331 9.73 2.47 -24.89
N SER A 332 8.86 1.57 -25.31
CA SER A 332 7.58 1.95 -25.94
C SER A 332 6.63 2.59 -24.93
N LEU A 333 6.56 2.06 -23.72
CA LEU A 333 5.80 2.67 -22.62
C LEU A 333 6.36 4.05 -22.22
N CYS A 334 7.70 4.20 -22.13
CA CYS A 334 8.31 5.50 -21.80
C CYS A 334 7.92 6.63 -22.76
N ARG A 335 7.51 6.34 -23.98
CA ARG A 335 7.02 7.34 -24.95
C ARG A 335 5.58 7.79 -24.69
N THR A 336 4.86 7.16 -23.79
CA THR A 336 3.44 7.44 -23.50
C THR A 336 3.22 8.42 -22.35
N PHE A 337 4.28 8.86 -21.68
CA PHE A 337 4.20 9.84 -20.59
C PHE A 337 5.39 10.82 -20.66
N PRO A 338 5.26 12.03 -20.07
CA PRO A 338 6.35 12.99 -20.03
C PRO A 338 7.55 12.46 -19.25
N PRO A 339 8.78 12.76 -19.65
CA PRO A 339 9.98 12.40 -18.88
C PRO A 339 9.88 12.89 -17.43
N GLN A 340 10.10 12.00 -16.50
CA GLN A 340 10.18 12.35 -15.09
C GLN A 340 11.58 12.86 -14.75
N THR A 341 11.66 13.96 -14.02
CA THR A 341 12.94 14.55 -13.56
C THR A 341 13.22 14.26 -12.09
N ARG A 342 12.38 13.45 -11.45
CA ARG A 342 12.52 13.06 -10.05
C ARG A 342 13.72 12.14 -9.87
N ALA A 343 14.58 12.45 -8.89
CA ALA A 343 15.59 11.51 -8.44
C ALA A 343 14.91 10.27 -7.83
N PRO A 344 15.27 9.05 -8.23
CA PRO A 344 14.66 7.83 -7.70
C PRO A 344 14.80 7.77 -6.17
N GLY A 345 13.76 7.25 -5.51
CA GLY A 345 13.78 6.90 -4.10
C GLY A 345 13.92 8.03 -3.09
N ILE A 346 13.90 9.29 -3.52
CA ILE A 346 14.15 10.41 -2.59
C ILE A 346 12.98 11.38 -2.57
N GLY A 347 12.36 11.48 -1.40
CA GLY A 347 11.35 12.49 -1.10
C GLY A 347 11.94 13.89 -0.95
N ALA A 348 11.06 14.90 -1.02
CA ALA A 348 11.46 16.31 -1.05
C ALA A 348 12.16 16.84 0.20
N LYS A 349 12.14 16.12 1.31
CA LYS A 349 12.69 16.55 2.62
C LYS A 349 13.88 15.72 3.10
N PHE A 350 14.55 14.99 2.21
CA PHE A 350 15.79 14.31 2.55
C PHE A 350 16.99 15.27 2.59
N ASP A 351 18.04 14.81 3.24
CA ASP A 351 19.32 15.51 3.28
C ASP A 351 19.81 15.89 1.87
N SER A 352 20.36 17.10 1.74
CA SER A 352 20.76 17.65 0.45
C SER A 352 21.88 16.87 -0.23
N GLU A 353 22.78 16.23 0.52
CA GLU A 353 23.86 15.43 -0.05
C GLU A 353 23.33 14.10 -0.59
N ILE A 354 22.42 13.42 0.14
CA ILE A 354 21.71 12.22 -0.34
C ILE A 354 20.95 12.53 -1.63
N ALA A 355 20.20 13.65 -1.67
CA ALA A 355 19.45 14.07 -2.85
C ALA A 355 20.35 14.38 -4.04
N LYS A 356 21.56 14.88 -3.80
CA LYS A 356 22.58 15.19 -4.80
C LYS A 356 23.21 13.91 -5.38
N GLU A 357 23.55 12.96 -4.51
CA GLU A 357 24.09 11.66 -4.90
C GLU A 357 23.07 10.86 -5.72
N SER A 358 21.82 10.83 -5.30
CA SER A 358 20.74 10.16 -6.03
C SER A 358 20.49 10.80 -7.40
N ARG A 359 20.55 12.13 -7.51
CA ARG A 359 20.45 12.82 -8.82
C ARG A 359 21.60 12.43 -9.73
N ALA A 360 22.85 12.44 -9.23
CA ALA A 360 24.01 12.02 -10.00
C ALA A 360 23.88 10.57 -10.49
N PHE A 361 23.27 9.70 -9.68
CA PHE A 361 22.95 8.33 -10.07
C PHE A 361 21.92 8.27 -11.20
N SER A 362 20.82 9.04 -11.10
CA SER A 362 19.75 9.05 -12.10
C SER A 362 20.15 9.73 -13.42
N GLU A 363 21.06 10.70 -13.41
CA GLU A 363 21.58 11.35 -14.63
C GLU A 363 22.34 10.37 -15.53
N ASN A 364 22.85 9.27 -14.98
CA ASN A 364 23.54 8.22 -15.74
C ASN A 364 22.58 7.11 -16.22
N MET A 365 21.28 7.21 -15.93
CA MET A 365 20.29 6.22 -16.34
C MET A 365 19.95 6.38 -17.82
N THR A 366 20.44 5.46 -18.63
CA THR A 366 20.21 5.45 -20.08
C THR A 366 19.19 4.38 -20.52
N LYS A 367 18.81 3.47 -19.61
CA LYS A 367 17.89 2.37 -19.88
C LYS A 367 16.47 2.70 -19.46
N PRO A 368 15.46 2.16 -20.15
CA PRO A 368 14.06 2.39 -19.78
C PRO A 368 13.66 1.66 -18.47
N MET A 369 14.42 0.67 -18.03
CA MET A 369 14.23 -0.06 -16.77
C MET A 369 15.42 0.20 -15.85
N ASN A 370 15.16 0.33 -14.56
CA ASN A 370 16.20 0.38 -13.54
C ASN A 370 16.73 -1.02 -13.22
N ASP A 371 17.91 -1.35 -13.71
CA ASP A 371 18.57 -2.66 -13.56
C ASP A 371 19.76 -2.61 -12.57
N PHE A 372 19.69 -1.72 -11.59
CA PHE A 372 20.70 -1.53 -10.53
C PHE A 372 19.99 -1.30 -9.18
N LEU A 373 20.69 -1.63 -8.10
CA LEU A 373 20.26 -1.33 -6.74
C LEU A 373 20.76 0.07 -6.36
N LEU A 374 19.85 0.94 -5.92
CA LEU A 374 20.24 2.25 -5.37
C LEU A 374 21.05 2.07 -4.09
N PRO A 375 21.99 2.99 -3.80
CA PRO A 375 22.68 3.01 -2.51
C PRO A 375 21.68 3.02 -1.34
N LEU A 376 22.12 2.49 -0.20
CA LEU A 376 21.29 2.55 1.01
C LEU A 376 21.21 4.00 1.50
N TYR A 377 20.01 4.54 1.50
CA TYR A 377 19.68 5.81 2.10
C TYR A 377 18.79 5.55 3.32
N SER A 378 19.37 5.64 4.52
CA SER A 378 18.59 5.60 5.75
C SER A 378 18.53 6.98 6.37
N GLY A 379 17.33 7.46 6.68
CA GLY A 379 17.17 8.81 7.21
C GLY A 379 15.74 9.14 7.64
N GLU A 380 15.60 10.27 8.33
CA GLU A 380 14.31 10.82 8.80
C GLU A 380 13.57 11.58 7.69
N GLY A 381 13.76 11.21 6.43
CA GLY A 381 13.10 11.83 5.29
C GLY A 381 11.60 11.62 5.29
N PHE A 382 10.89 12.43 4.50
CA PHE A 382 9.44 12.42 4.40
C PHE A 382 9.00 12.17 2.95
N LEU A 383 8.19 11.15 2.76
CA LEU A 383 7.51 10.84 1.50
C LEU A 383 6.03 11.23 1.59
N PRO A 384 5.50 12.03 0.66
CA PRO A 384 4.14 12.59 0.78
C PRO A 384 3.01 11.59 0.42
N GLY A 385 3.23 10.30 0.57
CA GLY A 385 2.24 9.24 0.43
C GLY A 385 1.60 8.84 1.76
N SER A 386 0.80 7.80 1.77
CA SER A 386 0.30 7.09 2.94
C SER A 386 0.25 5.60 2.61
N THR A 387 0.45 4.76 3.59
CA THR A 387 0.22 3.31 3.51
C THR A 387 -0.11 2.78 4.90
N ASP A 388 -0.95 1.77 4.97
CA ASP A 388 -1.29 1.12 6.24
C ASP A 388 -0.18 0.15 6.74
N VAL A 389 0.93 -0.01 6.00
CA VAL A 389 2.19 -0.58 6.51
C VAL A 389 2.74 0.28 7.66
N GLY A 390 2.43 1.57 7.69
CA GLY A 390 2.73 2.46 8.81
C GLY A 390 2.22 1.88 10.14
N ASP A 391 0.99 1.41 10.19
CA ASP A 391 0.35 0.86 11.39
C ASP A 391 1.05 -0.41 11.88
N VAL A 392 1.56 -1.24 10.96
CA VAL A 392 2.40 -2.40 11.30
C VAL A 392 3.70 -1.95 11.95
N SER A 393 4.35 -0.93 11.38
CA SER A 393 5.66 -0.43 11.84
C SER A 393 5.63 0.15 13.25
N TRP A 394 4.45 0.59 13.73
CA TRP A 394 4.25 1.06 15.10
C TRP A 394 4.04 -0.07 16.12
N GLN A 395 3.85 -1.31 15.69
CA GLN A 395 3.66 -2.46 16.59
C GLN A 395 4.80 -3.47 16.52
N THR A 396 5.59 -3.47 15.44
CA THR A 396 6.75 -4.35 15.28
C THR A 396 7.80 -3.72 14.36
N PRO A 397 9.10 -4.00 14.54
CA PRO A 397 10.13 -3.58 13.60
C PRO A 397 9.75 -3.98 12.16
N THR A 398 9.69 -3.02 11.23
CA THR A 398 9.21 -3.25 9.86
C THR A 398 10.14 -2.60 8.85
N ALA A 399 10.38 -3.27 7.71
CA ALA A 399 11.08 -2.71 6.56
C ALA A 399 10.46 -3.15 5.24
N GLN A 400 10.59 -2.30 4.21
CA GLN A 400 10.01 -2.48 2.88
C GLN A 400 11.05 -2.30 1.78
N ALA A 401 11.13 -3.27 0.84
CA ALA A 401 11.89 -3.12 -0.40
C ALA A 401 11.01 -2.58 -1.53
N LEU A 402 11.59 -1.76 -2.40
CA LEU A 402 10.98 -1.35 -3.67
C LEU A 402 11.72 -2.08 -4.79
N ILE A 403 10.98 -2.70 -5.72
CA ILE A 403 11.57 -3.52 -6.78
C ILE A 403 10.98 -3.15 -8.13
N ALA A 404 11.86 -2.87 -9.10
CA ALA A 404 11.46 -2.44 -10.42
C ALA A 404 10.64 -3.52 -11.16
N ALA A 405 9.37 -3.22 -11.39
CA ALA A 405 8.40 -4.04 -12.09
C ALA A 405 7.88 -3.39 -13.38
N TRP A 406 8.16 -2.09 -13.56
CA TRP A 406 7.77 -1.28 -14.71
C TRP A 406 8.83 -0.22 -15.04
N PRO A 407 8.71 0.46 -16.21
CA PRO A 407 9.72 1.42 -16.67
C PRO A 407 9.93 2.60 -15.74
N ALA A 408 11.15 3.13 -15.75
CA ALA A 408 11.56 4.29 -14.97
C ALA A 408 10.66 5.50 -15.27
N GLY A 409 10.12 6.12 -14.22
CA GLY A 409 9.28 7.30 -14.28
C GLY A 409 7.83 7.06 -14.68
N VAL A 410 7.36 5.82 -14.78
CA VAL A 410 5.94 5.51 -15.00
C VAL A 410 5.11 6.14 -13.88
N PRO A 411 4.06 6.90 -14.21
CA PRO A 411 3.15 7.43 -13.20
C PRO A 411 2.47 6.29 -12.40
N GLY A 412 2.47 6.37 -11.08
CA GLY A 412 1.70 5.45 -10.25
C GLY A 412 0.19 5.56 -10.54
N HIS A 413 -0.57 4.51 -10.22
CA HIS A 413 -2.02 4.42 -10.45
C HIS A 413 -2.41 4.73 -11.90
N SER A 414 -1.69 4.16 -12.86
CA SER A 414 -1.87 4.41 -14.29
C SER A 414 -2.09 3.13 -15.09
N TRP A 415 -2.67 3.27 -16.28
CA TRP A 415 -2.81 2.17 -17.21
C TRP A 415 -1.46 1.55 -17.62
N GLN A 416 -0.38 2.32 -17.59
CA GLN A 416 0.98 1.83 -17.90
C GLN A 416 1.45 0.81 -16.85
N VAL A 417 1.16 1.04 -15.58
CA VAL A 417 1.45 0.06 -14.51
C VAL A 417 0.67 -1.22 -14.76
N VAL A 418 -0.64 -1.11 -15.03
CA VAL A 418 -1.49 -2.29 -15.32
C VAL A 418 -1.00 -3.05 -16.54
N ALA A 419 -0.57 -2.35 -17.60
CA ALA A 419 -0.01 -2.98 -18.81
C ALA A 419 1.24 -3.83 -18.52
N CYS A 420 2.01 -3.49 -17.48
CA CYS A 420 3.18 -4.27 -17.04
C CYS A 420 2.82 -5.46 -16.16
N GLY A 421 1.72 -5.41 -15.41
CA GLY A 421 1.41 -6.28 -14.26
C GLY A 421 1.28 -7.79 -14.55
N LYS A 422 1.22 -8.19 -15.82
CA LYS A 422 1.18 -9.60 -16.27
C LYS A 422 2.25 -9.88 -17.34
N THR A 423 3.37 -9.19 -17.27
CA THR A 423 4.50 -9.37 -18.21
C THR A 423 5.68 -10.03 -17.52
N SER A 424 6.68 -10.46 -18.31
CA SER A 424 7.92 -11.00 -17.76
C SER A 424 8.72 -9.99 -16.92
N LEU A 425 8.52 -8.67 -17.12
CA LEU A 425 9.09 -7.63 -16.25
C LEU A 425 8.58 -7.81 -14.81
N ALA A 426 7.26 -7.90 -14.67
CA ALA A 426 6.58 -8.09 -13.40
C ALA A 426 6.92 -9.45 -12.76
N HIS A 427 6.95 -10.53 -13.55
CA HIS A 427 7.31 -11.87 -13.05
C HIS A 427 8.72 -11.90 -12.45
N LYS A 428 9.68 -11.20 -13.07
CA LYS A 428 11.05 -11.07 -12.54
C LYS A 428 11.07 -10.31 -11.20
N ALA A 429 10.23 -9.29 -11.05
CA ALA A 429 10.11 -8.57 -9.80
C ALA A 429 9.55 -9.45 -8.67
N ILE A 430 8.52 -10.29 -8.94
CA ILE A 430 7.98 -11.28 -7.99
C ILE A 430 9.09 -12.18 -7.44
N LEU A 431 9.89 -12.79 -8.34
CA LEU A 431 10.94 -13.73 -7.94
C LEU A 431 12.09 -13.05 -7.20
N CYS A 432 12.43 -11.83 -7.61
CA CYS A 432 13.42 -11.00 -6.94
C CYS A 432 12.96 -10.65 -5.51
N ALA A 433 11.71 -10.20 -5.35
CA ALA A 433 11.11 -9.89 -4.07
C ALA A 433 11.12 -11.11 -3.13
N GLY A 434 10.66 -12.25 -3.65
CA GLY A 434 10.68 -13.51 -2.90
C GLY A 434 12.05 -13.83 -2.34
N LYS A 435 13.11 -13.74 -3.16
CA LYS A 435 14.48 -14.01 -2.75
C LYS A 435 15.01 -12.98 -1.76
N THR A 436 14.76 -11.71 -1.99
CA THR A 436 15.22 -10.62 -1.12
C THR A 436 14.62 -10.71 0.28
N LEU A 437 13.29 -10.83 0.38
CA LEU A 437 12.59 -10.96 1.65
C LEU A 437 12.97 -12.26 2.39
N ALA A 438 13.04 -13.40 1.68
CA ALA A 438 13.45 -14.66 2.27
C ALA A 438 14.89 -14.59 2.81
N THR A 439 15.80 -13.94 2.08
CA THR A 439 17.19 -13.76 2.51
C THR A 439 17.28 -12.96 3.81
N ALA A 440 16.49 -11.88 3.92
CA ALA A 440 16.42 -11.06 5.15
C ALA A 440 15.78 -11.83 6.32
N ALA A 441 14.67 -12.51 6.07
CA ALA A 441 13.98 -13.32 7.10
C ALA A 441 14.88 -14.44 7.65
N ILE A 442 15.58 -15.15 6.77
CA ILE A 442 16.54 -16.20 7.17
C ILE A 442 17.68 -15.60 8.01
N ALA A 443 18.16 -14.42 7.65
CA ALA A 443 19.21 -13.75 8.42
C ALA A 443 18.73 -13.40 9.85
N LEU A 444 17.49 -12.96 10.03
CA LEU A 444 16.90 -12.70 11.35
C LEU A 444 16.72 -13.99 12.17
N ILE A 445 16.45 -15.13 11.53
CA ILE A 445 16.38 -16.43 12.17
C ILE A 445 17.79 -16.90 12.60
N ASP A 446 18.80 -16.60 11.78
CA ASP A 446 20.17 -17.06 11.99
C ASP A 446 20.96 -16.22 12.97
N ASP A 447 20.63 -14.93 13.09
CA ASP A 447 21.34 -13.96 13.93
C ASP A 447 20.40 -13.27 14.94
N PRO A 448 20.24 -13.85 16.14
CA PRO A 448 19.43 -13.27 17.20
C PRO A 448 19.93 -11.87 17.66
N ALA A 449 21.23 -11.57 17.52
CA ALA A 449 21.79 -10.29 17.91
C ALA A 449 21.35 -9.18 16.96
N LEU A 450 21.25 -9.47 15.66
CA LEU A 450 20.72 -8.56 14.67
C LEU A 450 19.24 -8.24 14.92
N LEU A 451 18.45 -9.27 15.20
CA LEU A 451 17.03 -9.09 15.56
C LEU A 451 16.88 -8.26 16.84
N GLN A 452 17.68 -8.54 17.86
CA GLN A 452 17.66 -7.78 19.10
C GLN A 452 17.99 -6.30 18.86
N LYS A 453 18.97 -6.00 18.02
CA LYS A 453 19.31 -4.62 17.62
C LYS A 453 18.13 -3.91 16.96
N ALA A 454 17.41 -4.58 16.04
CA ALA A 454 16.22 -4.01 15.37
C ALA A 454 15.11 -3.72 16.38
N ARG A 455 14.90 -4.61 17.37
CA ARG A 455 13.91 -4.45 18.45
C ARG A 455 14.26 -3.30 19.40
N GLU A 456 15.54 -3.14 19.74
CA GLU A 456 16.03 -2.03 20.59
C GLU A 456 15.85 -0.69 19.87
N GLU A 457 16.16 -0.61 18.58
CA GLU A 457 15.91 0.57 17.77
C GLU A 457 14.42 0.91 17.71
N TYR A 458 13.57 -0.07 17.43
CA TYR A 458 12.12 0.08 17.44
C TYR A 458 11.61 0.61 18.80
N ALA A 459 12.01 0.00 19.89
CA ALA A 459 11.60 0.41 21.24
C ALA A 459 12.02 1.85 21.56
N GLY A 460 13.20 2.27 21.10
CA GLY A 460 13.68 3.63 21.26
C GLY A 460 12.89 4.64 20.43
N ARG A 461 12.45 4.27 19.23
CA ARG A 461 11.68 5.14 18.31
C ARG A 461 10.19 5.18 18.62
N ALA A 462 9.59 4.05 19.00
CA ALA A 462 8.16 3.96 19.29
C ALA A 462 7.72 4.83 20.49
N GLY A 463 8.62 5.17 21.40
CA GLY A 463 8.41 6.18 22.45
C GLY A 463 7.15 5.94 23.28
N SER A 464 6.13 6.80 23.11
CA SER A 464 4.85 6.70 23.82
C SER A 464 3.91 5.62 23.26
N GLY A 465 4.31 4.92 22.20
CA GLY A 465 3.55 3.84 21.61
C GLY A 465 2.64 4.27 20.46
N TYR A 466 1.98 3.28 19.87
CA TYR A 466 1.08 3.42 18.74
C TYR A 466 -0.18 4.21 19.09
N VAL A 467 -0.49 5.17 18.25
CA VAL A 467 -1.77 5.90 18.27
C VAL A 467 -2.59 5.40 17.09
N CYS A 468 -3.64 4.64 17.38
CA CYS A 468 -4.50 4.08 16.33
C CYS A 468 -5.30 5.19 15.62
N PRO A 469 -5.24 5.30 14.28
CA PRO A 469 -6.06 6.25 13.53
C PRO A 469 -7.51 5.80 13.37
N ILE A 470 -7.78 4.49 13.56
CA ILE A 470 -9.11 3.91 13.40
C ILE A 470 -9.98 4.22 14.62
N GLU A 471 -11.18 4.73 14.38
CA GLU A 471 -12.15 4.99 15.45
C GLU A 471 -12.56 3.69 16.15
N PRO A 472 -12.80 3.70 17.50
CA PRO A 472 -13.03 2.45 18.26
C PRO A 472 -14.19 1.61 17.74
N ASP A 473 -15.28 2.24 17.30
CA ASP A 473 -16.50 1.58 16.83
C ASP A 473 -16.56 1.42 15.30
N ALA A 474 -15.49 1.83 14.59
CA ALA A 474 -15.45 1.73 13.14
C ALA A 474 -15.34 0.25 12.70
N VAL A 475 -16.05 -0.09 11.65
CA VAL A 475 -15.96 -1.39 10.98
C VAL A 475 -15.35 -1.18 9.59
N PRO A 476 -14.58 -2.14 9.06
CA PRO A 476 -14.05 -2.06 7.70
C PRO A 476 -15.19 -1.95 6.68
N ILE A 477 -15.14 -0.95 5.81
CA ILE A 477 -16.16 -0.66 4.81
C ILE A 477 -15.51 -0.57 3.45
N ALA A 478 -15.95 -1.42 2.52
CA ALA A 478 -15.60 -1.27 1.10
C ALA A 478 -16.36 -0.07 0.50
N ILE A 479 -15.63 0.82 -0.21
CA ILE A 479 -16.18 2.01 -0.88
C ILE A 479 -16.01 1.93 -2.39
#